data_c5239743f3ce86e878acb3c0932c34ab
#
_entry.id   c5239743f3ce86e878acb3c0932c34ab
#
_cell.length_a   1.000
_cell.length_b   1.000
_cell.length_c   1.000
_cell.angle_alpha   90.00
_cell.angle_beta   90.00
_cell.angle_gamma   90.00
#
_symmetry.space_group_name_H-M   'P 1'
#
loop_
_entity.id
_entity.type
_entity.pdbx_description
1 polymer ?
#
loop_
_entity_poly.entity_id
_entity_poly.type
_entity_poly.pdbx_seq_one_letter_code
_entity_poly.pdbx_strand_id
1 'polypeptide(L)'
;VLNPGRTVDAIEPGFHNDPRRSLYHWYFLRKWRRSLTLKSRLFPGLIDLDAVRQHPSIRSLTEYFVPRYTEFACADDYLSGYAVTGSRLAGLKIPATIIASADDPVIPARDLGQVARPSCLCLEKHSHGGHCGFIPDFRMESWINKRLETLFQPRDKSQGGPDE
;
A
#
# COMPACT_ATOMS: atom_id res chain seq x y z
N VAL A 1 0.50 -1.30 -1.91
CA VAL A 1 1.82 -0.77 -1.48
C VAL A 1 2.88 -1.22 -2.47
N LEU A 2 3.68 -0.28 -3.03
CA LEU A 2 4.70 -0.61 -4.02
C LEU A 2 5.96 -1.19 -3.35
N ASN A 3 6.39 -0.56 -2.28
CA ASN A 3 7.51 -1.00 -1.45
C ASN A 3 7.14 -0.82 0.04
N PRO A 4 6.77 -1.89 0.75
CA PRO A 4 6.32 -1.81 2.14
C PRO A 4 7.34 -1.19 3.09
N GLY A 5 8.62 -1.52 2.93
CA GLY A 5 9.70 -0.94 3.76
C GLY A 5 9.75 0.57 3.63
N ARG A 6 9.78 1.09 2.40
CA ARG A 6 9.77 2.55 2.14
C ARG A 6 8.48 3.23 2.57
N THR A 7 7.35 2.52 2.51
CA THR A 7 6.07 3.02 3.00
C THR A 7 6.11 3.19 4.51
N VAL A 8 6.61 2.19 5.25
CA VAL A 8 6.80 2.29 6.70
C VAL A 8 7.73 3.46 7.03
N ASP A 9 8.89 3.54 6.38
CA ASP A 9 9.87 4.63 6.62
C ASP A 9 9.29 6.01 6.27
N ALA A 10 8.46 6.12 5.23
CA ALA A 10 7.88 7.39 4.80
C ALA A 10 6.98 8.03 5.87
N ILE A 11 6.34 7.25 6.72
CA ILE A 11 5.44 7.73 7.77
C ILE A 11 6.03 7.58 9.18
N GLU A 12 7.20 6.93 9.34
CA GLU A 12 7.83 6.67 10.63
C GLU A 12 8.30 7.99 11.29
N PRO A 13 7.98 8.23 12.57
CA PRO A 13 8.49 9.38 13.30
C PRO A 13 10.03 9.45 13.28
N GLY A 14 10.57 10.64 13.03
CA GLY A 14 12.02 10.84 12.91
C GLY A 14 12.58 10.78 11.48
N PHE A 15 11.85 10.25 10.51
CA PHE A 15 12.24 10.23 9.10
C PHE A 15 11.68 11.41 8.29
N HIS A 16 10.77 12.19 8.87
CA HIS A 16 10.15 13.36 8.24
C HIS A 16 9.64 14.35 9.29
N ASN A 17 9.40 15.59 8.85
CA ASN A 17 8.77 16.66 9.63
C ASN A 17 7.35 16.99 9.13
N ASP A 18 6.74 16.15 8.32
CA ASP A 18 5.39 16.37 7.76
C ASP A 18 4.32 15.90 8.77
N PRO A 19 3.49 16.80 9.33
CA PRO A 19 2.46 16.44 10.31
C PRO A 19 1.39 15.49 9.73
N ARG A 20 1.15 15.52 8.40
CA ARG A 20 0.21 14.60 7.75
C ARG A 20 0.70 13.15 7.86
N ARG A 21 2.01 12.93 7.66
CA ARG A 21 2.61 11.59 7.78
C ARG A 21 2.56 11.09 9.23
N SER A 22 2.81 11.96 10.20
CA SER A 22 2.66 11.63 11.62
C SER A 22 1.22 11.24 11.97
N LEU A 23 0.22 11.89 11.38
CA LEU A 23 -1.19 11.54 11.53
C LEU A 23 -1.48 10.15 10.98
N TYR A 24 -0.97 9.81 9.78
CA TYR A 24 -1.10 8.47 9.20
C TYR A 24 -0.43 7.40 10.07
N HIS A 25 0.80 7.66 10.54
CA HIS A 25 1.49 6.75 11.46
C HIS A 25 0.65 6.48 12.71
N TRP A 26 0.18 7.54 13.40
CA TRP A 26 -0.67 7.41 14.57
C TRP A 26 -1.95 6.60 14.26
N TYR A 27 -2.61 6.91 13.15
CA TYR A 27 -3.84 6.23 12.74
C TYR A 27 -3.60 4.73 12.49
N PHE A 28 -2.57 4.37 11.72
CA PHE A 28 -2.27 2.97 11.41
C PHE A 28 -1.83 2.20 12.65
N LEU A 29 -0.97 2.77 13.49
CA LEU A 29 -0.55 2.15 14.73
C LEU A 29 -1.73 1.90 15.68
N ARG A 30 -2.64 2.88 15.80
CA ARG A 30 -3.87 2.75 16.60
C ARG A 30 -4.77 1.64 16.06
N LYS A 31 -4.97 1.57 14.74
CA LYS A 31 -5.77 0.52 14.08
C LYS A 31 -5.16 -0.86 14.29
N TRP A 32 -3.87 -0.97 14.15
CA TRP A 32 -3.17 -2.24 14.34
C TRP A 32 -3.27 -2.71 15.79
N ARG A 33 -2.96 -1.86 16.76
CA ARG A 33 -3.11 -2.18 18.18
C ARG A 33 -4.54 -2.59 18.57
N ARG A 34 -5.54 -1.91 18.00
CA ARG A 34 -6.95 -2.29 18.19
C ARG A 34 -7.24 -3.70 17.64
N SER A 35 -6.74 -4.01 16.47
CA SER A 35 -6.87 -5.34 15.85
C SER A 35 -6.21 -6.42 16.72
N LEU A 36 -5.01 -6.16 17.24
CA LEU A 36 -4.29 -7.08 18.12
C LEU A 36 -5.03 -7.30 19.45
N THR A 37 -5.60 -6.24 20.01
CA THR A 37 -6.44 -6.35 21.21
C THR A 37 -7.67 -7.21 20.97
N LEU A 38 -8.32 -7.08 19.81
CA LEU A 38 -9.45 -7.95 19.45
C LEU A 38 -9.01 -9.41 19.29
N LYS A 39 -7.90 -9.63 18.57
CA LYS A 39 -7.34 -10.98 18.37
C LYS A 39 -6.94 -11.65 19.68
N SER A 40 -6.36 -10.92 20.63
CA SER A 40 -5.99 -11.49 21.94
C SER A 40 -7.20 -11.92 22.77
N ARG A 41 -8.35 -11.29 22.58
CA ARG A 41 -9.61 -11.71 23.22
C ARG A 41 -10.20 -12.97 22.59
N LEU A 42 -10.10 -13.09 21.26
CA LEU A 42 -10.60 -14.24 20.50
C LEU A 42 -9.68 -15.46 20.63
N PHE A 43 -8.39 -15.23 20.81
CA PHE A 43 -7.34 -16.24 20.91
C PHE A 43 -6.47 -15.96 22.13
N PRO A 44 -6.93 -16.31 23.36
CA PRO A 44 -6.17 -16.07 24.58
C PRO A 44 -4.79 -16.73 24.55
N GLY A 45 -3.77 -15.99 24.98
CA GLY A 45 -2.39 -16.48 25.01
C GLY A 45 -1.62 -16.37 23.68
N LEU A 46 -2.30 -16.06 22.55
CA LEU A 46 -1.64 -15.92 21.25
C LEU A 46 -0.81 -14.63 21.15
N ILE A 47 -1.27 -13.54 21.75
CA ILE A 47 -0.65 -12.21 21.61
C ILE A 47 -0.38 -11.63 22.99
N ASP A 48 0.89 -11.28 23.22
CA ASP A 48 1.32 -10.53 24.39
C ASP A 48 1.04 -9.04 24.17
N LEU A 49 -0.06 -8.54 24.79
CA LEU A 49 -0.46 -7.14 24.67
C LEU A 49 0.47 -6.17 25.43
N ASP A 50 1.15 -6.64 26.48
CA ASP A 50 2.08 -5.80 27.23
C ASP A 50 3.36 -5.57 26.40
N ALA A 51 3.85 -6.59 25.72
CA ALA A 51 4.91 -6.43 24.74
C ALA A 51 4.48 -5.50 23.60
N VAL A 52 3.27 -5.66 23.04
CA VAL A 52 2.74 -4.77 21.98
C VAL A 52 2.75 -3.29 22.39
N ARG A 53 2.44 -2.99 23.66
CA ARG A 53 2.43 -1.60 24.17
C ARG A 53 3.82 -0.97 24.25
N GLN A 54 4.88 -1.78 24.40
CA GLN A 54 6.26 -1.31 24.49
C GLN A 54 6.82 -0.86 23.13
N HIS A 55 6.15 -1.19 22.01
CA HIS A 55 6.58 -0.81 20.67
C HIS A 55 5.85 0.47 20.22
N PRO A 56 6.52 1.65 20.24
CA PRO A 56 5.88 2.94 20.02
C PRO A 56 5.61 3.24 18.54
N SER A 57 6.17 2.48 17.61
CA SER A 57 6.08 2.76 16.19
C SER A 57 5.66 1.53 15.36
N ILE A 58 5.26 1.77 14.10
CA ILE A 58 4.91 0.70 13.16
C ILE A 58 6.14 -0.17 12.89
N ARG A 59 7.32 0.44 12.68
CA ARG A 59 8.55 -0.29 12.42
C ARG A 59 8.92 -1.18 13.61
N SER A 60 8.99 -0.63 14.81
CA SER A 60 9.36 -1.42 16.00
C SER A 60 8.35 -2.53 16.30
N LEU A 61 7.06 -2.28 16.05
CA LEU A 61 6.04 -3.31 16.19
C LEU A 61 6.18 -4.41 15.11
N THR A 62 6.55 -4.06 13.87
CA THR A 62 6.85 -5.02 12.81
C THR A 62 8.07 -5.88 13.16
N GLU A 63 9.13 -5.27 13.66
CA GLU A 63 10.34 -5.97 14.12
C GLU A 63 10.05 -6.96 15.26
N TYR A 64 9.13 -6.61 16.15
CA TYR A 64 8.68 -7.53 17.20
C TYR A 64 7.84 -8.69 16.67
N PHE A 65 6.90 -8.39 15.74
CA PHE A 65 5.91 -9.37 15.27
C PHE A 65 6.46 -10.37 14.28
N VAL A 66 7.26 -9.92 13.31
CA VAL A 66 7.68 -10.74 12.18
C VAL A 66 8.38 -12.03 12.61
N PRO A 67 9.45 -12.02 13.42
CA PRO A 67 10.14 -13.25 13.77
C PRO A 67 9.36 -14.16 14.73
N ARG A 68 8.26 -13.68 15.31
CA ARG A 68 7.44 -14.44 16.28
C ARG A 68 6.21 -15.09 15.67
N TYR A 69 5.67 -14.48 14.61
CA TYR A 69 4.35 -14.85 14.07
C TYR A 69 4.37 -15.13 12.57
N THR A 70 5.55 -15.11 11.94
CA THR A 70 5.73 -15.41 10.51
C THR A 70 6.95 -16.29 10.30
N GLU A 71 7.12 -16.81 9.09
CA GLU A 71 8.29 -17.57 8.65
C GLU A 71 9.53 -16.70 8.38
N PHE A 72 9.41 -15.38 8.41
CA PHE A 72 10.52 -14.48 8.12
C PHE A 72 11.41 -14.24 9.34
N ALA A 73 12.72 -14.25 9.13
CA ALA A 73 13.70 -14.06 10.21
C ALA A 73 13.73 -12.62 10.74
N CYS A 74 13.44 -11.64 9.89
CA CYS A 74 13.45 -10.22 10.26
C CYS A 74 12.40 -9.40 9.49
N ALA A 75 12.13 -8.18 9.98
CA ALA A 75 11.18 -7.27 9.38
C ALA A 75 11.58 -6.84 7.96
N ASP A 76 12.87 -6.66 7.69
CA ASP A 76 13.34 -6.23 6.37
C ASP A 76 13.11 -7.31 5.31
N ASP A 77 13.34 -8.57 5.62
CA ASP A 77 13.03 -9.70 4.73
C ASP A 77 11.53 -9.78 4.45
N TYR A 78 10.70 -9.65 5.49
CA TYR A 78 9.24 -9.61 5.37
C TYR A 78 8.78 -8.48 4.46
N LEU A 79 9.21 -7.24 4.71
CA LEU A 79 8.80 -6.07 3.95
C LEU A 79 9.30 -6.14 2.50
N SER A 80 10.52 -6.63 2.28
CA SER A 80 11.09 -6.85 0.94
C SER A 80 10.36 -7.96 0.19
N GLY A 81 9.96 -9.01 0.88
CA GLY A 81 9.19 -10.13 0.31
C GLY A 81 7.87 -9.69 -0.33
N TYR A 82 7.24 -8.64 0.19
CA TYR A 82 5.99 -8.09 -0.33
C TYR A 82 6.17 -6.90 -1.28
N ALA A 83 7.40 -6.44 -1.54
CA ALA A 83 7.64 -5.36 -2.48
C ALA A 83 7.34 -5.79 -3.92
N VAL A 84 6.66 -4.95 -4.70
CA VAL A 84 6.40 -5.17 -6.14
C VAL A 84 7.35 -4.36 -7.04
N THR A 85 8.35 -3.72 -6.44
CA THR A 85 9.45 -3.03 -7.15
C THR A 85 10.48 -4.02 -7.71
N GLY A 86 11.41 -3.54 -8.52
CA GLY A 86 12.40 -4.39 -9.21
C GLY A 86 11.74 -5.22 -10.30
N SER A 87 12.21 -6.44 -10.49
CA SER A 87 11.74 -7.36 -11.55
C SER A 87 10.46 -8.13 -11.20
N ARG A 88 9.86 -7.90 -10.05
CA ARG A 88 8.73 -8.69 -9.52
C ARG A 88 7.56 -8.81 -10.51
N LEU A 89 7.24 -7.75 -11.22
CA LEU A 89 6.16 -7.71 -12.22
C LEU A 89 6.65 -7.95 -13.66
N ALA A 90 7.93 -8.25 -13.89
CA ALA A 90 8.46 -8.45 -15.25
C ALA A 90 7.79 -9.62 -15.99
N GLY A 91 7.38 -10.67 -15.26
CA GLY A 91 6.70 -11.84 -15.81
C GLY A 91 5.17 -11.72 -15.87
N LEU A 92 4.60 -10.55 -15.63
CA LEU A 92 3.14 -10.34 -15.68
C LEU A 92 2.62 -10.60 -17.10
N LYS A 93 1.57 -11.42 -17.22
CA LYS A 93 0.95 -11.81 -18.50
C LYS A 93 -0.49 -11.35 -18.65
N ILE A 94 -1.08 -10.81 -17.59
CA ILE A 94 -2.46 -10.31 -17.59
C ILE A 94 -2.47 -8.78 -17.65
N PRO A 95 -3.46 -8.15 -18.30
CA PRO A 95 -3.63 -6.70 -18.24
C PRO A 95 -3.76 -6.23 -16.80
N ALA A 96 -2.97 -5.23 -16.42
CA ALA A 96 -3.00 -4.64 -15.11
C ALA A 96 -2.81 -3.12 -15.19
N THR A 97 -3.40 -2.41 -14.23
CA THR A 97 -3.24 -0.95 -14.11
C THR A 97 -2.87 -0.61 -12.67
N ILE A 98 -1.79 0.16 -12.52
CA ILE A 98 -1.42 0.78 -11.24
C ILE A 98 -1.80 2.26 -11.34
N ILE A 99 -2.69 2.69 -10.45
CA ILE A 99 -3.10 4.09 -10.32
C ILE A 99 -2.46 4.64 -9.05
N ALA A 100 -1.73 5.74 -9.17
CA ALA A 100 -1.03 6.36 -8.05
C ALA A 100 -1.04 7.89 -8.13
N SER A 101 -0.83 8.53 -7.00
CA SER A 101 -0.80 9.98 -6.86
C SER A 101 0.61 10.45 -6.48
N ALA A 102 1.02 11.59 -7.03
CA ALA A 102 2.34 12.18 -6.75
C ALA A 102 2.41 12.80 -5.35
N ASP A 103 1.27 13.21 -4.81
CA ASP A 103 1.12 13.85 -3.50
C ASP A 103 0.72 12.87 -2.38
N ASP A 104 0.80 11.54 -2.64
CA ASP A 104 0.54 10.52 -1.61
C ASP A 104 1.58 10.63 -0.48
N PRO A 105 1.17 10.93 0.76
CA PRO A 105 2.09 11.07 1.88
C PRO A 105 2.58 9.72 2.42
N VAL A 106 1.93 8.61 2.04
CA VAL A 106 2.17 7.26 2.56
C VAL A 106 2.97 6.43 1.57
N ILE A 107 2.57 6.43 0.28
CA ILE A 107 3.24 5.66 -0.78
C ILE A 107 4.13 6.60 -1.60
N PRO A 108 5.46 6.55 -1.46
CA PRO A 108 6.34 7.44 -2.19
C PRO A 108 6.22 7.25 -3.70
N ALA A 109 5.81 8.29 -4.43
CA ALA A 109 5.61 8.24 -5.89
C ALA A 109 6.88 7.89 -6.68
N ARG A 110 8.08 8.11 -6.08
CA ARG A 110 9.37 7.70 -6.66
C ARG A 110 9.49 6.19 -6.83
N ASP A 111 8.77 5.39 -6.06
CA ASP A 111 8.79 3.93 -6.13
C ASP A 111 8.14 3.40 -7.42
N LEU A 112 7.27 4.18 -8.07
CA LEU A 112 6.72 3.86 -9.40
C LEU A 112 7.80 3.70 -10.46
N GLY A 113 8.89 4.48 -10.36
CA GLY A 113 10.04 4.37 -11.27
C GLY A 113 10.83 3.09 -11.14
N GLN A 114 10.62 2.33 -10.07
CA GLN A 114 11.32 1.07 -9.78
C GLN A 114 10.46 -0.17 -10.09
N VAL A 115 9.24 0.01 -10.58
CA VAL A 115 8.36 -1.09 -10.99
C VAL A 115 8.73 -1.53 -12.42
N ALA A 116 8.89 -2.83 -12.64
CA ALA A 116 9.06 -3.37 -14.00
C ALA A 116 7.84 -3.02 -14.87
N ARG A 117 8.08 -2.75 -16.16
CA ARG A 117 7.05 -2.27 -17.10
C ARG A 117 6.84 -3.25 -18.26
N PRO A 118 6.28 -4.45 -18.02
CA PRO A 118 5.84 -5.30 -19.12
C PRO A 118 4.73 -4.62 -19.92
N SER A 119 4.55 -5.00 -21.19
CA SER A 119 3.59 -4.36 -22.11
C SER A 119 2.13 -4.40 -21.64
N CYS A 120 1.79 -5.38 -20.80
CA CYS A 120 0.46 -5.51 -20.22
C CYS A 120 0.22 -4.63 -18.97
N LEU A 121 1.23 -3.90 -18.46
CA LEU A 121 1.11 -3.05 -17.28
C LEU A 121 1.01 -1.58 -17.69
N CYS A 122 -0.13 -0.95 -17.34
CA CYS A 122 -0.35 0.49 -17.44
C CYS A 122 -0.05 1.18 -16.09
N LEU A 123 0.71 2.28 -16.11
CA LEU A 123 0.93 3.13 -14.93
C LEU A 123 0.25 4.48 -15.14
N GLU A 124 -0.78 4.76 -14.34
CA GLU A 124 -1.48 6.03 -14.31
C GLU A 124 -1.02 6.83 -13.10
N LYS A 125 -0.21 7.87 -13.32
CA LYS A 125 0.27 8.76 -12.27
C LYS A 125 -0.44 10.09 -12.35
N HIS A 126 -1.16 10.45 -11.29
CA HIS A 126 -1.87 11.72 -11.14
C HIS A 126 -1.07 12.68 -10.24
N SER A 127 -1.18 13.99 -10.52
CA SER A 127 -0.50 15.01 -9.71
C SER A 127 -1.08 15.09 -8.29
N HIS A 128 -2.38 14.89 -8.17
CA HIS A 128 -3.14 15.00 -6.92
C HIS A 128 -4.08 13.81 -6.78
N GLY A 129 -4.29 13.36 -5.56
CA GLY A 129 -5.14 12.21 -5.25
C GLY A 129 -4.99 11.76 -3.80
N GLY A 130 -3.94 12.21 -3.13
CA GLY A 130 -3.59 11.82 -1.78
C GLY A 130 -3.44 10.30 -1.65
N HIS A 131 -3.65 9.78 -0.44
CA HIS A 131 -3.59 8.34 -0.18
C HIS A 131 -4.93 7.68 -0.52
N CYS A 132 -5.10 7.26 -1.78
CA CYS A 132 -6.28 6.55 -2.31
C CYS A 132 -7.60 7.35 -2.32
N GLY A 133 -7.60 8.64 -2.03
CA GLY A 133 -8.83 9.45 -1.97
C GLY A 133 -9.34 9.82 -3.37
N PHE A 134 -8.48 10.45 -4.17
CA PHE A 134 -8.80 10.94 -5.50
C PHE A 134 -10.14 11.73 -5.55
N ILE A 135 -10.30 12.65 -4.55
CA ILE A 135 -11.50 13.46 -4.40
C ILE A 135 -11.29 14.75 -5.20
N PRO A 136 -12.00 14.97 -6.32
CA PRO A 136 -11.78 16.11 -7.20
C PRO A 136 -12.46 17.40 -6.68
N ASP A 137 -13.53 17.29 -5.89
CA ASP A 137 -14.33 18.42 -5.45
C ASP A 137 -15.02 18.20 -4.09
N PHE A 138 -15.77 19.22 -3.63
CA PHE A 138 -16.50 19.17 -2.36
C PHE A 138 -17.70 18.22 -2.33
N ARG A 139 -18.10 17.64 -3.45
CA ARG A 139 -19.17 16.63 -3.51
C ARG A 139 -18.72 15.28 -2.96
N MET A 140 -17.43 15.16 -2.65
CA MET A 140 -16.84 13.93 -2.09
C MET A 140 -16.99 12.69 -3.00
N GLU A 141 -17.31 12.90 -4.28
CA GLU A 141 -17.31 11.82 -5.26
C GLU A 141 -15.87 11.45 -5.61
N SER A 142 -15.52 10.19 -5.38
CA SER A 142 -14.17 9.72 -5.69
C SER A 142 -14.02 9.49 -7.20
N TRP A 143 -13.07 10.20 -7.82
CA TRP A 143 -12.71 10.00 -9.22
C TRP A 143 -12.31 8.55 -9.50
N ILE A 144 -11.65 7.88 -8.55
CA ILE A 144 -11.20 6.50 -8.72
C ILE A 144 -12.37 5.54 -8.96
N ASN A 145 -13.53 5.77 -8.37
CA ASN A 145 -14.70 4.92 -8.58
C ASN A 145 -15.14 4.95 -10.05
N LYS A 146 -15.24 6.15 -10.64
CA LYS A 146 -15.58 6.32 -12.06
C LYS A 146 -14.51 5.70 -12.97
N ARG A 147 -13.24 5.85 -12.58
CA ARG A 147 -12.13 5.24 -13.34
C ARG A 147 -12.17 3.73 -13.31
N LEU A 148 -12.46 3.13 -12.16
CA LEU A 148 -12.60 1.67 -12.01
C LEU A 148 -13.79 1.16 -12.84
N GLU A 149 -14.93 1.83 -12.81
CA GLU A 149 -16.08 1.48 -13.68
C GLU A 149 -15.65 1.42 -15.15
N THR A 150 -14.92 2.43 -15.62
CA THR A 150 -14.41 2.44 -17.01
C THR A 150 -13.44 1.29 -17.30
N LEU A 151 -12.54 0.95 -16.35
CA LEU A 151 -11.57 -0.12 -16.52
C LEU A 151 -12.22 -1.51 -16.57
N PHE A 152 -13.32 -1.70 -15.86
CA PHE A 152 -14.04 -2.98 -15.77
C PHE A 152 -15.26 -3.08 -16.68
N GLN A 153 -15.57 -2.05 -17.48
CA GLN A 153 -16.59 -2.20 -18.53
C GLN A 153 -16.17 -3.28 -19.54
N PRO A 154 -17.09 -4.16 -19.94
CA PRO A 154 -16.83 -5.12 -21.01
C PRO A 154 -16.41 -4.35 -22.28
N ARG A 155 -15.27 -4.68 -22.85
CA ARG A 155 -14.91 -4.15 -24.17
C ARG A 155 -15.94 -4.68 -25.18
N ASP A 156 -16.69 -3.79 -25.76
CA ASP A 156 -17.63 -4.13 -26.84
C ASP A 156 -16.81 -4.70 -28.01
N LYS A 157 -17.00 -5.99 -28.32
CA LYS A 157 -16.29 -6.69 -29.40
C LYS A 157 -16.72 -6.22 -30.79
N SER A 158 -17.60 -5.21 -30.89
CA SER A 158 -18.18 -4.73 -32.13
C SER A 158 -17.32 -3.74 -32.93
N GLN A 159 -16.11 -3.39 -32.48
CA GLN A 159 -15.19 -2.48 -33.19
C GLN A 159 -13.96 -3.17 -33.76
N GLY A 160 -14.01 -4.46 -34.01
CA GLY A 160 -13.03 -5.16 -34.81
C GLY A 160 -13.52 -5.18 -36.27
N GLY A 161 -13.31 -4.09 -37.00
CA GLY A 161 -13.45 -4.11 -38.46
C GLY A 161 -12.39 -5.03 -39.07
N PRO A 162 -12.66 -5.65 -40.22
CA PRO A 162 -11.69 -6.51 -40.88
C PRO A 162 -10.56 -5.65 -41.46
N ASP A 163 -9.33 -5.91 -41.04
CA ASP A 163 -8.17 -5.52 -41.79
C ASP A 163 -8.05 -6.45 -43.00
N GLU A 164 -8.30 -5.91 -44.18
CA GLU A 164 -7.85 -6.46 -45.44
C GLU A 164 -6.34 -6.25 -45.65
#